data_85f90f5de7a3c79afbce57811b2b7a80
#
_entry.id   85f90f5de7a3c79afbce57811b2b7a80
#
_cell.length_a   1.000
_cell.length_b   1.000
_cell.length_c   1.000
_cell.angle_alpha   90.00
_cell.angle_beta   90.00
_cell.angle_gamma   90.00
#
_symmetry.space_group_name_H-M   'P 1'
#
loop_
_entity.id
_entity.type
_entity.pdbx_description
1 polymer ?
#
loop_
_entity_poly.entity_id
_entity_poly.type
_entity_poly.pdbx_seq_one_letter_code
_entity_poly.pdbx_strand_id
1 'polypeptide(L)'
;YMPAPGHILQLALSSDKHYPDYWAVQDAVSYIGGGYSEIHGNPLLKPAQSYEFQMNYILKGKYIFSTWFSHTKDYSVQTLYQSSQRLVEIYKYLNFDYRQQFGIQASVPFKVKNWLNSRLIFIGIWHREKDSDFWDIPFDRKQCYGIAQMNNTFTLSTKPDLKLTVTGFVHSKAIQGIYDLPVSGNVNAALRYGFAKGKAVLNLYCNDIFETGQISPRIRFQTQNVTNHYSCFRELGVSFTYKFGGYKEKKREGVDTSRFK
;
A
#
# COMPACT_ATOMS: atom_id res chain seq x y z
N TYR A 1 -21.90 4.69 -15.83
CA TYR A 1 -22.31 5.33 -17.08
C TYR A 1 -21.33 4.99 -18.21
N MET A 2 -21.85 4.66 -19.38
CA MET A 2 -21.06 4.34 -20.58
C MET A 2 -21.41 5.35 -21.67
N PRO A 3 -20.62 6.43 -21.82
CA PRO A 3 -20.91 7.49 -22.79
C PRO A 3 -20.72 7.05 -24.26
N ALA A 4 -19.88 6.05 -24.48
CA ALA A 4 -19.61 5.45 -25.80
C ALA A 4 -19.05 4.03 -25.64
N PRO A 5 -19.04 3.18 -26.67
CA PRO A 5 -18.41 1.87 -26.63
C PRO A 5 -16.95 1.94 -26.18
N GLY A 6 -16.59 1.18 -25.16
CA GLY A 6 -15.25 1.15 -24.60
C GLY A 6 -14.91 2.29 -23.61
N HIS A 7 -15.89 3.13 -23.26
CA HIS A 7 -15.76 4.19 -22.27
C HIS A 7 -16.66 3.91 -21.08
N ILE A 8 -16.11 3.84 -19.88
CA ILE A 8 -16.87 3.63 -18.65
C ILE A 8 -16.47 4.75 -17.67
N LEU A 9 -17.47 5.46 -17.18
CA LEU A 9 -17.33 6.45 -16.11
C LEU A 9 -18.03 5.90 -14.86
N GLN A 10 -17.30 5.84 -13.75
CA GLN A 10 -17.79 5.43 -12.45
C GLN A 10 -17.60 6.58 -11.47
N LEU A 11 -18.66 6.91 -10.75
CA LEU A 11 -18.64 7.88 -9.65
C LEU A 11 -19.05 7.16 -8.38
N ALA A 12 -18.37 7.40 -7.32
CA ALA A 12 -18.67 6.87 -6.00
C ALA A 12 -18.57 7.96 -4.93
N LEU A 13 -19.51 7.95 -4.02
CA LEU A 13 -19.47 8.69 -2.77
C LEU A 13 -19.58 7.68 -1.64
N SER A 14 -18.66 7.74 -0.71
CA SER A 14 -18.68 6.87 0.46
C SER A 14 -18.48 7.65 1.75
N SER A 15 -19.01 7.10 2.82
CA SER A 15 -18.79 7.54 4.18
C SER A 15 -18.52 6.31 5.02
N ASP A 16 -17.42 6.33 5.76
CA ASP A 16 -17.00 5.20 6.57
C ASP A 16 -16.53 5.65 7.94
N LYS A 17 -16.70 4.77 8.92
CA LYS A 17 -16.32 5.01 10.31
C LYS A 17 -15.34 3.94 10.77
N HIS A 18 -14.11 4.36 11.08
CA HIS A 18 -13.04 3.49 11.52
C HIS A 18 -12.89 3.57 13.03
N TYR A 19 -13.11 2.44 13.69
CA TYR A 19 -12.92 2.33 15.14
C TYR A 19 -11.46 2.00 15.44
N PRO A 20 -10.88 2.60 16.51
CA PRO A 20 -9.55 2.24 16.94
C PRO A 20 -9.46 0.76 17.35
N ASP A 21 -8.28 0.18 17.16
CA ASP A 21 -7.99 -1.16 17.64
C ASP A 21 -8.11 -1.26 19.15
N TYR A 22 -8.58 -2.41 19.65
CA TYR A 22 -8.81 -2.63 21.08
C TYR A 22 -7.56 -2.38 21.93
N TRP A 23 -6.39 -2.81 21.48
CA TRP A 23 -5.14 -2.60 22.19
C TRP A 23 -4.72 -1.12 22.24
N ALA A 24 -5.10 -0.31 21.25
CA ALA A 24 -4.77 1.11 21.20
C ALA A 24 -5.57 1.95 22.21
N VAL A 25 -6.76 1.45 22.63
CA VAL A 25 -7.62 2.14 23.60
C VAL A 25 -7.43 1.64 25.05
N GLN A 26 -6.57 0.65 25.29
CA GLN A 26 -6.27 0.19 26.64
C GLN A 26 -5.48 1.27 27.41
N ASP A 27 -5.75 1.40 28.70
CA ASP A 27 -4.94 2.24 29.60
C ASP A 27 -3.74 1.42 30.11
N ALA A 28 -2.79 1.20 29.21
CA ALA A 28 -1.62 0.39 29.46
C ALA A 28 -0.36 1.01 28.85
N VAL A 29 0.78 0.76 29.49
CA VAL A 29 2.10 1.16 29.01
C VAL A 29 2.95 -0.09 28.82
N SER A 30 3.51 -0.24 27.64
CA SER A 30 4.49 -1.28 27.31
C SER A 30 5.86 -0.65 27.10
N TYR A 31 6.90 -1.30 27.60
CA TYR A 31 8.28 -0.81 27.51
C TYR A 31 9.05 -1.60 26.47
N ILE A 32 9.77 -0.89 25.60
CA ILE A 32 10.63 -1.47 24.56
C ILE A 32 12.01 -0.81 24.61
N GLY A 33 13.00 -1.40 23.92
CA GLY A 33 14.32 -0.78 23.79
C GLY A 33 15.06 -0.56 25.11
N GLY A 34 14.89 -1.46 26.09
CA GLY A 34 15.56 -1.32 27.40
C GLY A 34 14.96 -0.22 28.27
N GLY A 35 13.71 0.21 28.04
CA GLY A 35 13.03 1.26 28.79
C GLY A 35 13.20 2.68 28.25
N TYR A 36 13.91 2.85 27.12
CA TYR A 36 14.03 4.14 26.43
C TYR A 36 12.88 4.44 25.48
N SER A 37 12.01 3.47 25.22
CA SER A 37 10.81 3.65 24.43
C SER A 37 9.61 3.05 25.13
N GLU A 38 8.50 3.79 25.11
CA GLU A 38 7.23 3.42 25.75
C GLU A 38 6.13 3.41 24.66
N ILE A 39 5.27 2.40 24.69
CA ILE A 39 4.05 2.38 23.89
C ILE A 39 2.88 2.59 24.83
N HIS A 40 2.18 3.69 24.67
CA HIS A 40 1.04 4.07 25.48
C HIS A 40 -0.26 3.77 24.74
N GLY A 41 -1.20 3.14 25.39
CA GLY A 41 -2.59 3.12 24.94
C GLY A 41 -3.25 4.49 25.17
N ASN A 42 -4.40 4.69 24.54
CA ASN A 42 -5.16 5.94 24.66
C ASN A 42 -6.67 5.67 24.74
N PRO A 43 -7.24 5.58 25.97
CA PRO A 43 -8.68 5.36 26.16
C PRO A 43 -9.57 6.47 25.57
N LEU A 44 -8.99 7.64 25.26
CA LEU A 44 -9.71 8.80 24.72
C LEU A 44 -9.81 8.81 23.19
N LEU A 45 -9.29 7.76 22.53
CA LEU A 45 -9.37 7.67 21.08
C LEU A 45 -10.81 7.64 20.58
N LYS A 46 -11.08 8.52 19.63
CA LYS A 46 -12.36 8.62 18.94
C LYS A 46 -12.32 7.83 17.64
N PRO A 47 -13.45 7.25 17.20
CA PRO A 47 -13.56 6.71 15.86
C PRO A 47 -13.34 7.78 14.80
N ALA A 48 -12.52 7.49 13.79
CA ALA A 48 -12.31 8.37 12.66
C ALA A 48 -13.52 8.30 11.71
N GLN A 49 -13.98 9.46 11.22
CA GLN A 49 -15.06 9.56 10.23
C GLN A 49 -14.46 10.00 8.89
N SER A 50 -14.57 9.15 7.87
CA SER A 50 -14.08 9.42 6.53
C SER A 50 -15.22 9.69 5.56
N TYR A 51 -15.01 10.64 4.66
CA TYR A 51 -15.84 10.93 3.50
C TYR A 51 -14.96 10.90 2.27
N GLU A 52 -15.36 10.18 1.25
CA GLU A 52 -14.60 10.05 0.02
C GLU A 52 -15.50 10.23 -1.20
N PHE A 53 -15.03 11.05 -2.14
CA PHE A 53 -15.50 11.10 -3.51
C PHE A 53 -14.46 10.46 -4.42
N GLN A 54 -14.89 9.57 -5.29
CA GLN A 54 -14.03 8.93 -6.28
C GLN A 54 -14.66 8.98 -7.67
N MET A 55 -13.85 9.28 -8.66
CA MET A 55 -14.20 9.17 -10.06
C MET A 55 -13.18 8.26 -10.78
N ASN A 56 -13.67 7.27 -11.51
CA ASN A 56 -12.86 6.40 -12.36
C ASN A 56 -13.32 6.51 -13.79
N TYR A 57 -12.39 6.75 -14.69
CA TYR A 57 -12.60 6.68 -16.12
C TYR A 57 -11.81 5.51 -16.70
N ILE A 58 -12.51 4.55 -17.30
CA ILE A 58 -11.92 3.35 -17.87
C ILE A 58 -12.09 3.41 -19.38
N LEU A 59 -10.98 3.42 -20.10
CA LEU A 59 -10.91 3.46 -21.54
C LEU A 59 -10.53 2.10 -22.12
N LYS A 60 -11.35 1.58 -23.04
CA LYS A 60 -11.16 0.28 -23.72
C LYS A 60 -10.96 -0.89 -22.76
N GLY A 61 -11.52 -0.83 -21.53
CA GLY A 61 -11.34 -1.84 -20.51
C GLY A 61 -9.89 -2.05 -20.02
N LYS A 62 -8.98 -1.13 -20.33
CA LYS A 62 -7.54 -1.28 -20.09
C LYS A 62 -6.92 -0.09 -19.34
N TYR A 63 -7.14 1.12 -19.87
CA TYR A 63 -6.56 2.34 -19.33
C TYR A 63 -7.47 2.87 -18.24
N ILE A 64 -6.91 3.12 -17.06
CA ILE A 64 -7.69 3.59 -15.91
C ILE A 64 -7.12 4.93 -15.48
N PHE A 65 -7.99 5.93 -15.43
CA PHE A 65 -7.71 7.24 -14.87
C PHE A 65 -8.64 7.45 -13.69
N SER A 66 -8.07 7.71 -12.54
CA SER A 66 -8.84 7.91 -11.31
C SER A 66 -8.50 9.25 -10.69
N THR A 67 -9.49 9.87 -10.06
CA THR A 67 -9.27 10.98 -9.13
C THR A 67 -10.14 10.76 -7.90
N TRP A 68 -9.64 11.19 -6.77
CA TRP A 68 -10.38 11.12 -5.50
C TRP A 68 -10.06 12.31 -4.61
N PHE A 69 -11.02 12.61 -3.77
CA PHE A 69 -10.83 13.50 -2.64
C PHE A 69 -11.36 12.81 -1.39
N SER A 70 -10.57 12.79 -0.34
CA SER A 70 -10.97 12.28 0.95
C SER A 70 -10.76 13.31 2.06
N HIS A 71 -11.70 13.33 3.00
CA HIS A 71 -11.61 14.09 4.23
C HIS A 71 -11.92 13.15 5.39
N THR A 72 -10.95 12.96 6.28
CA THR A 72 -11.10 12.11 7.47
C THR A 72 -10.96 12.96 8.71
N LYS A 73 -12.04 13.12 9.45
CA LYS A 73 -12.09 13.77 10.76
C LYS A 73 -11.67 12.78 11.84
N ASP A 74 -11.06 13.28 12.90
CA ASP A 74 -10.55 12.48 14.02
C ASP A 74 -9.64 11.32 13.53
N TYR A 75 -8.84 11.57 12.49
CA TYR A 75 -7.92 10.58 11.93
C TYR A 75 -6.93 10.12 12.99
N SER A 76 -6.93 8.82 13.32
CA SER A 76 -6.04 8.27 14.33
C SER A 76 -4.81 7.63 13.71
N VAL A 77 -3.66 7.95 14.26
CA VAL A 77 -2.37 7.40 13.86
C VAL A 77 -1.44 7.26 15.06
N GLN A 78 -0.62 6.24 15.08
CA GLN A 78 0.44 6.12 16.07
C GLN A 78 1.53 7.15 15.78
N THR A 79 1.82 7.97 16.77
CA THR A 79 2.84 9.02 16.69
C THR A 79 3.92 8.76 17.70
N LEU A 80 5.12 9.24 17.40
CA LEU A 80 6.23 9.29 18.34
C LEU A 80 6.36 10.71 18.85
N TYR A 81 6.55 10.85 20.16
CA TYR A 81 6.88 12.09 20.84
C TYR A 81 8.08 11.86 21.77
N GLN A 82 9.10 12.68 21.65
CA GLN A 82 10.27 12.64 22.50
C GLN A 82 9.99 13.49 23.75
N SER A 83 9.96 12.86 24.91
CA SER A 83 9.67 13.56 26.16
C SER A 83 10.72 14.62 26.49
N SER A 84 10.27 15.80 26.90
CA SER A 84 11.16 16.86 27.42
C SER A 84 11.55 16.67 28.88
N GLN A 85 10.87 15.78 29.60
CA GLN A 85 11.07 15.56 31.04
C GLN A 85 11.90 14.33 31.36
N ARG A 86 11.89 13.33 30.47
CA ARG A 86 12.58 12.04 30.65
C ARG A 86 13.26 11.64 29.33
N LEU A 87 14.35 10.92 29.41
CA LEU A 87 15.01 10.35 28.22
C LEU A 87 14.22 9.15 27.71
N VAL A 88 13.06 9.43 27.11
CA VAL A 88 12.15 8.41 26.59
C VAL A 88 11.42 8.89 25.34
N GLU A 89 11.23 7.99 24.41
CA GLU A 89 10.37 8.14 23.24
C GLU A 89 9.00 7.52 23.55
N ILE A 90 7.93 8.27 23.38
CA ILE A 90 6.57 7.83 23.64
C ILE A 90 5.86 7.59 22.31
N TYR A 91 5.46 6.36 22.06
CA TYR A 91 4.58 5.98 20.96
C TYR A 91 3.15 5.93 21.44
N LYS A 92 2.28 6.76 20.90
CA LYS A 92 0.88 6.82 21.29
C LYS A 92 -0.01 7.07 20.07
N TYR A 93 -1.17 6.42 20.02
CA TYR A 93 -2.21 6.77 19.08
C TYR A 93 -2.91 8.05 19.52
N LEU A 94 -2.97 9.02 18.62
CA LEU A 94 -3.70 10.28 18.80
C LEU A 94 -4.67 10.49 17.65
N ASN A 95 -5.76 11.19 17.90
CA ASN A 95 -6.62 11.68 16.84
C ASN A 95 -6.12 13.04 16.38
N PHE A 96 -5.86 13.17 15.09
CA PHE A 96 -5.64 14.47 14.47
C PHE A 96 -6.99 15.15 14.19
N ASP A 97 -7.04 16.47 14.17
CA ASP A 97 -8.24 17.22 13.80
C ASP A 97 -8.82 16.68 12.49
N TYR A 98 -7.96 16.55 11.47
CA TYR A 98 -8.32 15.94 10.20
C TYR A 98 -7.12 15.56 9.34
N ARG A 99 -7.39 14.69 8.38
CA ARG A 99 -6.56 14.43 7.20
C ARG A 99 -7.36 14.69 5.94
N GLN A 100 -6.76 15.39 4.97
CA GLN A 100 -7.31 15.61 3.63
C GLN A 100 -6.35 15.09 2.58
N GLN A 101 -6.88 14.45 1.56
CA GLN A 101 -6.11 13.99 0.41
C GLN A 101 -6.88 14.26 -0.87
N PHE A 102 -6.19 14.78 -1.87
CA PHE A 102 -6.65 14.81 -3.25
C PHE A 102 -5.65 14.03 -4.10
N GLY A 103 -6.13 13.06 -4.87
CA GLY A 103 -5.26 12.22 -5.67
C GLY A 103 -5.72 12.08 -7.11
N ILE A 104 -4.75 11.87 -7.96
CA ILE A 104 -4.92 11.48 -9.37
C ILE A 104 -4.10 10.25 -9.64
N GLN A 105 -4.61 9.34 -10.46
CA GLN A 105 -3.92 8.12 -10.87
C GLN A 105 -4.11 7.86 -12.35
N ALA A 106 -3.06 7.36 -13.00
CA ALA A 106 -3.12 6.81 -14.34
C ALA A 106 -2.51 5.40 -14.34
N SER A 107 -3.26 4.40 -14.84
CA SER A 107 -2.78 3.04 -15.05
C SER A 107 -2.80 2.73 -16.55
N VAL A 108 -1.62 2.53 -17.11
CA VAL A 108 -1.39 2.40 -18.55
C VAL A 108 -0.73 1.06 -18.86
N PRO A 109 -1.50 0.03 -19.24
CA PRO A 109 -0.94 -1.21 -19.75
C PRO A 109 -0.55 -1.07 -21.21
N PHE A 110 0.57 -1.69 -21.58
CA PHE A 110 0.98 -1.80 -22.97
C PHE A 110 1.67 -3.13 -23.27
N LYS A 111 1.68 -3.52 -24.53
CA LYS A 111 2.36 -4.72 -25.01
C LYS A 111 3.29 -4.37 -26.15
N VAL A 112 4.49 -4.95 -26.14
CA VAL A 112 5.39 -4.90 -27.28
C VAL A 112 5.47 -6.30 -27.86
N LYS A 113 4.79 -6.50 -29.01
CA LYS A 113 4.64 -7.82 -29.64
C LYS A 113 4.21 -8.88 -28.60
N ASN A 114 4.84 -10.05 -28.61
CA ASN A 114 4.54 -11.17 -27.71
C ASN A 114 5.58 -11.34 -26.59
N TRP A 115 6.63 -10.51 -26.60
CA TRP A 115 7.74 -10.67 -25.67
C TRP A 115 7.64 -9.78 -24.42
N LEU A 116 6.91 -8.64 -24.47
CA LEU A 116 6.75 -7.75 -23.31
C LEU A 116 5.28 -7.43 -23.06
N ASN A 117 4.85 -7.68 -21.84
CA ASN A 117 3.61 -7.17 -21.28
C ASN A 117 3.95 -6.28 -20.08
N SER A 118 3.55 -5.01 -20.16
CA SER A 118 3.90 -3.99 -19.18
C SER A 118 2.68 -3.26 -18.67
N ARG A 119 2.76 -2.79 -17.42
CA ARG A 119 1.80 -1.84 -16.83
C ARG A 119 2.58 -0.79 -16.06
N LEU A 120 2.32 0.47 -16.38
CA LEU A 120 2.81 1.62 -15.65
C LEU A 120 1.66 2.23 -14.86
N ILE A 121 1.94 2.62 -13.62
CA ILE A 121 0.99 3.30 -12.74
C ILE A 121 1.68 4.55 -12.21
N PHE A 122 1.03 5.69 -12.36
CA PHE A 122 1.47 6.97 -11.81
C PHE A 122 0.38 7.50 -10.89
N ILE A 123 0.78 7.94 -9.70
CA ILE A 123 -0.12 8.49 -8.69
C ILE A 123 0.48 9.82 -8.23
N GLY A 124 -0.31 10.88 -8.25
CA GLY A 124 0.01 12.16 -7.65
C GLY A 124 -0.96 12.44 -6.51
N ILE A 125 -0.47 12.86 -5.36
CA ILE A 125 -1.29 13.09 -4.16
C ILE A 125 -0.93 14.44 -3.56
N TRP A 126 -1.93 15.30 -3.39
CA TRP A 126 -1.87 16.39 -2.44
C TRP A 126 -2.41 15.89 -1.10
N HIS A 127 -1.67 16.14 -0.05
CA HIS A 127 -1.93 15.62 1.30
C HIS A 127 -1.81 16.75 2.31
N ARG A 128 -2.74 16.82 3.27
CA ARG A 128 -2.73 17.74 4.41
C ARG A 128 -3.19 17.03 5.66
N GLU A 129 -2.44 17.21 6.73
CA GLU A 129 -2.78 16.77 8.08
C GLU A 129 -2.66 17.93 9.05
N LYS A 130 -3.62 18.02 9.96
CA LYS A 130 -3.67 19.06 10.99
C LYS A 130 -4.04 18.43 12.33
N ASP A 131 -3.36 18.89 13.35
CA ASP A 131 -3.72 18.69 14.74
C ASP A 131 -3.38 19.95 15.54
N SER A 132 -4.40 20.53 16.18
CA SER A 132 -4.27 21.75 16.98
C SER A 132 -3.88 21.47 18.43
N ASP A 133 -3.92 20.21 18.85
CA ASP A 133 -3.67 19.76 20.24
C ASP A 133 -2.63 18.64 20.32
N PHE A 134 -1.74 18.54 19.31
CA PHE A 134 -0.71 17.53 19.23
C PHE A 134 0.38 17.82 20.29
N TRP A 135 0.27 17.20 21.45
CA TRP A 135 1.15 17.47 22.60
C TRP A 135 1.28 18.97 22.85
N ASP A 136 2.51 19.49 22.87
CA ASP A 136 2.85 20.92 22.96
C ASP A 136 3.31 21.52 21.62
N ILE A 137 3.17 20.77 20.51
CA ILE A 137 3.70 21.11 19.19
C ILE A 137 2.64 20.96 18.09
N PRO A 138 1.54 21.76 18.13
CA PRO A 138 0.50 21.69 17.11
C PRO A 138 1.06 21.86 15.70
N PHE A 139 0.41 21.24 14.71
CA PHE A 139 0.87 21.30 13.33
C PHE A 139 -0.29 21.43 12.33
N ASP A 140 0.03 22.04 11.19
CA ASP A 140 -0.78 22.04 9.98
C ASP A 140 0.18 21.88 8.79
N ARG A 141 0.34 20.64 8.32
CA ARG A 141 1.33 20.28 7.31
C ARG A 141 0.66 19.81 6.04
N LYS A 142 1.21 20.24 4.92
CA LYS A 142 0.75 19.86 3.58
C LYS A 142 1.91 19.56 2.67
N GLN A 143 1.74 18.58 1.78
CA GLN A 143 2.74 18.22 0.78
C GLN A 143 2.09 17.56 -0.43
N CYS A 144 2.66 17.81 -1.61
CA CYS A 144 2.42 17.00 -2.79
C CYS A 144 3.50 15.92 -2.89
N TYR A 145 3.10 14.70 -3.22
CA TYR A 145 4.04 13.62 -3.47
C TYR A 145 3.54 12.73 -4.62
N GLY A 146 4.46 12.00 -5.21
CA GLY A 146 4.18 11.11 -6.33
C GLY A 146 4.66 9.69 -6.08
N ILE A 147 3.94 8.74 -6.68
CA ILE A 147 4.31 7.34 -6.72
C ILE A 147 4.33 6.90 -8.19
N ALA A 148 5.41 6.24 -8.60
CA ALA A 148 5.47 5.55 -9.88
C ALA A 148 5.71 4.06 -9.64
N GLN A 149 4.95 3.22 -10.35
CA GLN A 149 5.08 1.76 -10.28
C GLN A 149 5.19 1.20 -11.68
N MET A 150 5.96 0.14 -11.84
CA MET A 150 6.04 -0.62 -13.07
C MET A 150 5.97 -2.11 -12.81
N ASN A 151 5.25 -2.82 -13.69
CA ASN A 151 5.17 -4.27 -13.70
C ASN A 151 5.45 -4.74 -15.13
N ASN A 152 6.58 -5.39 -15.35
CA ASN A 152 7.00 -5.87 -16.66
C ASN A 152 7.12 -7.38 -16.64
N THR A 153 6.52 -8.05 -17.63
CA THR A 153 6.69 -9.48 -17.87
C THR A 153 7.30 -9.68 -19.24
N PHE A 154 8.52 -10.16 -19.28
CA PHE A 154 9.24 -10.52 -20.49
C PHE A 154 9.07 -12.02 -20.75
N THR A 155 8.49 -12.37 -21.89
CA THR A 155 8.44 -13.75 -22.37
C THR A 155 9.76 -14.05 -23.12
N LEU A 156 10.68 -14.73 -22.44
CA LEU A 156 12.00 -15.05 -22.97
C LEU A 156 11.92 -16.26 -23.92
N SER A 157 11.04 -17.22 -23.59
CA SER A 157 10.76 -18.38 -24.42
C SER A 157 9.33 -18.88 -24.16
N THR A 158 8.73 -19.50 -25.16
CA THR A 158 7.43 -20.18 -25.03
C THR A 158 7.60 -21.70 -24.91
N LYS A 159 8.71 -22.23 -25.38
CA LYS A 159 9.10 -23.64 -25.30
C LYS A 159 10.62 -23.74 -25.09
N PRO A 160 11.06 -23.95 -23.84
CA PRO A 160 10.30 -24.03 -22.57
C PRO A 160 9.62 -22.72 -22.18
N ASP A 161 8.59 -22.77 -21.30
CA ASP A 161 7.92 -21.57 -20.78
C ASP A 161 8.86 -20.84 -19.81
N LEU A 162 9.54 -19.81 -20.31
CA LEU A 162 10.51 -19.03 -19.57
C LEU A 162 10.10 -17.56 -19.58
N LYS A 163 9.88 -16.99 -18.40
CA LYS A 163 9.45 -15.60 -18.22
C LYS A 163 10.28 -14.92 -17.16
N LEU A 164 10.69 -13.68 -17.44
CA LEU A 164 11.27 -12.78 -16.46
C LEU A 164 10.23 -11.72 -16.10
N THR A 165 9.94 -11.58 -14.83
CA THR A 165 9.11 -10.49 -14.30
C THR A 165 10.00 -9.51 -13.57
N VAL A 166 9.90 -8.23 -13.91
CA VAL A 166 10.58 -7.13 -13.22
C VAL A 166 9.52 -6.15 -12.76
N THR A 167 9.45 -5.95 -11.45
CA THR A 167 8.54 -4.98 -10.83
C THR A 167 9.33 -3.95 -10.07
N GLY A 168 8.80 -2.76 -9.97
CA GLY A 168 9.41 -1.72 -9.19
C GLY A 168 8.43 -0.64 -8.82
N PHE A 169 8.71 0.05 -7.74
CA PHE A 169 8.04 1.29 -7.39
C PHE A 169 9.04 2.29 -6.83
N VAL A 170 8.69 3.54 -6.90
CA VAL A 170 9.35 4.65 -6.23
C VAL A 170 8.28 5.62 -5.75
N HIS A 171 8.44 6.15 -4.55
CA HIS A 171 7.68 7.30 -4.08
C HIS A 171 8.61 8.46 -3.75
N SER A 172 8.14 9.68 -4.00
CA SER A 172 8.85 10.90 -3.62
C SER A 172 8.70 11.14 -2.11
N LYS A 173 9.36 12.17 -1.59
CA LYS A 173 9.20 12.59 -0.19
C LYS A 173 7.73 12.81 0.15
N ALA A 174 7.30 12.36 1.32
CA ALA A 174 5.96 12.52 1.87
C ALA A 174 6.02 12.94 3.34
N ILE A 175 4.85 13.22 3.93
CA ILE A 175 4.71 13.50 5.36
C ILE A 175 3.65 12.60 5.99
N GLN A 176 3.78 12.37 7.29
CA GLN A 176 2.76 11.75 8.14
C GLN A 176 2.84 12.39 9.53
N GLY A 177 1.84 13.19 9.88
CA GLY A 177 1.92 14.03 11.08
C GLY A 177 3.19 14.87 11.09
N ILE A 178 4.02 14.69 12.12
CA ILE A 178 5.31 15.37 12.25
C ILE A 178 6.47 14.62 11.57
N TYR A 179 6.23 13.43 11.00
CA TYR A 179 7.25 12.67 10.29
C TYR A 179 7.50 13.22 8.89
N ASP A 180 8.78 13.25 8.53
CA ASP A 180 9.27 13.38 7.16
C ASP A 180 9.62 11.98 6.63
N LEU A 181 8.95 11.58 5.57
CA LEU A 181 9.18 10.31 4.89
C LEU A 181 10.10 10.57 3.70
N PRO A 182 11.33 10.04 3.68
CA PRO A 182 12.26 10.24 2.57
C PRO A 182 11.78 9.51 1.32
N VAL A 183 12.44 9.80 0.18
CA VAL A 183 12.27 9.01 -1.04
C VAL A 183 12.63 7.55 -0.75
N SER A 184 11.80 6.63 -1.22
CA SER A 184 12.03 5.19 -1.14
C SER A 184 11.48 4.52 -2.39
N GLY A 185 11.99 3.34 -2.69
CA GLY A 185 11.52 2.53 -3.79
C GLY A 185 12.29 1.24 -3.89
N ASN A 186 11.72 0.25 -4.54
CA ASN A 186 12.41 -1.01 -4.75
C ASN A 186 12.27 -1.51 -6.19
N VAL A 187 13.14 -2.43 -6.55
CA VAL A 187 13.08 -3.22 -7.76
C VAL A 187 13.17 -4.69 -7.38
N ASN A 188 12.24 -5.48 -7.90
CA ASN A 188 12.20 -6.92 -7.71
C ASN A 188 12.28 -7.60 -9.08
N ALA A 189 12.92 -8.77 -9.12
CA ALA A 189 12.96 -9.63 -10.31
C ALA A 189 12.61 -11.06 -9.96
N ALA A 190 11.89 -11.73 -10.86
CA ALA A 190 11.57 -13.14 -10.73
C ALA A 190 11.69 -13.84 -12.09
N LEU A 191 12.43 -14.94 -12.13
CA LEU A 191 12.57 -15.80 -13.29
C LEU A 191 11.72 -17.06 -13.08
N ARG A 192 10.72 -17.23 -13.91
CA ARG A 192 9.83 -18.39 -13.92
C ARG A 192 10.19 -19.33 -15.05
N TYR A 193 10.45 -20.59 -14.72
CA TYR A 193 10.71 -21.66 -15.66
C TYR A 193 9.66 -22.77 -15.53
N GLY A 194 8.85 -22.94 -16.56
CA GLY A 194 7.81 -23.98 -16.64
C GLY A 194 8.29 -25.16 -17.49
N PHE A 195 8.20 -26.38 -16.95
CA PHE A 195 8.62 -27.61 -17.62
C PHE A 195 7.69 -28.79 -17.31
N ALA A 196 8.05 -29.99 -17.72
CA ALA A 196 7.21 -31.21 -17.58
C ALA A 196 5.77 -31.00 -18.11
N LYS A 197 5.65 -30.44 -19.34
CA LYS A 197 4.37 -30.10 -20.00
C LYS A 197 3.46 -29.21 -19.12
N GLY A 198 4.04 -28.28 -18.37
CA GLY A 198 3.33 -27.33 -17.52
C GLY A 198 2.95 -27.86 -16.13
N LYS A 199 3.38 -29.09 -15.79
CA LYS A 199 3.17 -29.67 -14.45
C LYS A 199 4.15 -29.15 -13.43
N ALA A 200 5.35 -28.78 -13.82
CA ALA A 200 6.40 -28.27 -12.95
C ALA A 200 6.73 -26.81 -13.23
N VAL A 201 6.90 -26.01 -12.19
CA VAL A 201 7.31 -24.62 -12.26
C VAL A 201 8.39 -24.37 -11.21
N LEU A 202 9.51 -23.83 -11.66
CA LEU A 202 10.58 -23.31 -10.83
C LEU A 202 10.54 -21.79 -10.90
N ASN A 203 10.54 -21.09 -9.75
CA ASN A 203 10.70 -19.67 -9.67
C ASN A 203 11.95 -19.34 -8.87
N LEU A 204 12.79 -18.49 -9.43
CA LEU A 204 13.90 -17.82 -8.73
C LEU A 204 13.50 -16.38 -8.58
N TYR A 205 13.63 -15.79 -7.40
CA TYR A 205 13.29 -14.38 -7.21
C TYR A 205 14.31 -13.66 -6.36
N CYS A 206 14.38 -12.35 -6.60
CA CYS A 206 15.16 -11.42 -5.81
C CYS A 206 14.27 -10.20 -5.52
N ASN A 207 13.98 -9.98 -4.25
CA ASN A 207 13.25 -8.81 -3.77
C ASN A 207 14.24 -7.74 -3.31
N ASP A 208 13.85 -6.49 -3.56
CA ASP A 208 14.63 -5.29 -3.21
C ASP A 208 16.10 -5.38 -3.61
N ILE A 209 16.34 -5.54 -4.92
CA ILE A 209 17.68 -5.78 -5.50
C ILE A 209 18.69 -4.72 -5.07
N PHE A 210 18.24 -3.47 -4.87
CA PHE A 210 19.10 -2.33 -4.53
C PHE A 210 19.10 -1.98 -3.04
N GLU A 211 18.33 -2.70 -2.21
CA GLU A 211 18.20 -2.45 -0.75
C GLU A 211 17.72 -1.02 -0.44
N THR A 212 16.71 -0.54 -1.18
CA THR A 212 16.19 0.82 -1.08
C THR A 212 14.70 0.90 -0.74
N GLY A 213 14.06 -0.26 -0.48
CA GLY A 213 12.61 -0.37 -0.27
C GLY A 213 12.13 0.10 1.09
N GLN A 214 12.99 0.10 2.10
CA GLN A 214 12.62 0.44 3.47
C GLN A 214 12.60 1.96 3.68
N ILE A 215 11.51 2.47 4.23
CA ILE A 215 11.39 3.87 4.64
C ILE A 215 11.99 4.03 6.03
N SER A 216 12.95 4.95 6.18
CA SER A 216 13.49 5.38 7.48
C SER A 216 12.95 6.77 7.80
N PRO A 217 11.82 6.88 8.52
CA PRO A 217 11.19 8.15 8.84
C PRO A 217 12.10 9.02 9.72
N ARG A 218 11.96 10.33 9.57
CA ARG A 218 12.67 11.30 10.41
C ARG A 218 11.68 12.29 10.98
N ILE A 219 11.95 12.76 12.19
CA ILE A 219 11.22 13.88 12.79
C ILE A 219 12.23 15.01 12.96
N ARG A 220 11.96 16.13 12.32
CA ARG A 220 12.66 17.41 12.52
C ARG A 220 11.60 18.49 12.56
N PHE A 221 10.93 18.56 13.71
CA PHE A 221 9.78 19.43 13.86
C PHE A 221 9.76 20.05 15.25
N GLN A 222 9.88 21.39 15.33
CA GLN A 222 9.94 22.16 16.57
C GLN A 222 10.99 21.58 17.56
N THR A 223 10.55 21.09 18.72
CA THR A 223 11.40 20.51 19.76
C THR A 223 11.79 19.06 19.50
N GLN A 224 11.22 18.43 18.47
CA GLN A 224 11.41 17.00 18.17
C GLN A 224 12.51 16.80 17.14
N ASN A 225 13.47 15.94 17.43
CA ASN A 225 14.54 15.58 16.51
C ASN A 225 14.89 14.09 16.68
N VAL A 226 14.21 13.24 15.89
CA VAL A 226 14.39 11.78 15.91
C VAL A 226 14.72 11.27 14.51
N THR A 227 15.68 10.38 14.42
CA THR A 227 16.02 9.70 13.17
C THR A 227 15.92 8.20 13.39
N ASN A 228 14.95 7.57 12.77
CA ASN A 228 14.85 6.13 12.73
C ASN A 228 15.67 5.58 11.55
N HIS A 229 16.36 4.49 11.77
CA HIS A 229 17.07 3.77 10.73
C HIS A 229 16.56 2.34 10.67
N TYR A 230 15.98 1.98 9.54
CA TYR A 230 15.55 0.61 9.26
C TYR A 230 16.47 0.03 8.19
N SER A 231 17.03 -1.14 8.49
CA SER A 231 17.88 -1.85 7.53
C SER A 231 17.06 -2.42 6.39
N CYS A 232 17.53 -2.22 5.17
CA CYS A 232 17.02 -2.90 3.98
C CYS A 232 17.77 -4.21 3.80
N PHE A 233 17.06 -5.24 3.36
CA PHE A 233 17.67 -6.54 3.07
C PHE A 233 17.18 -7.02 1.71
N ARG A 234 18.14 -7.41 0.89
CA ARG A 234 17.87 -8.16 -0.33
C ARG A 234 17.42 -9.56 0.04
N GLU A 235 16.29 -9.97 -0.47
CA GLU A 235 15.78 -11.32 -0.28
C GLU A 235 15.95 -12.13 -1.56
N LEU A 236 16.63 -13.26 -1.47
CA LEU A 236 16.75 -14.24 -2.54
C LEU A 236 15.95 -15.48 -2.17
N GLY A 237 15.15 -15.97 -3.12
CA GLY A 237 14.37 -17.15 -2.87
C GLY A 237 14.17 -18.04 -4.10
N VAL A 238 13.85 -19.30 -3.81
CA VAL A 238 13.54 -20.33 -4.79
C VAL A 238 12.24 -20.99 -4.40
N SER A 239 11.32 -21.14 -5.35
CA SER A 239 10.10 -21.91 -5.13
C SER A 239 9.92 -22.93 -6.26
N PHE A 240 9.58 -24.16 -5.87
CA PHE A 240 9.27 -25.23 -6.80
C PHE A 240 7.83 -25.69 -6.57
N THR A 241 7.07 -25.70 -7.65
CA THR A 241 5.68 -26.18 -7.62
C THR A 241 5.52 -27.33 -8.60
N TYR A 242 4.95 -28.43 -8.13
CA TYR A 242 4.59 -29.56 -8.98
C TYR A 242 3.12 -29.92 -8.82
N LYS A 243 2.39 -30.01 -9.94
CA LYS A 243 0.97 -30.37 -9.97
C LYS A 243 0.82 -31.86 -10.05
N PHE A 244 0.39 -32.48 -8.94
CA PHE A 244 0.04 -33.91 -8.88
C PHE A 244 -1.42 -34.11 -9.31
N GLY A 245 -1.68 -35.22 -9.97
CA GLY A 245 -3.02 -35.69 -10.29
C GLY A 245 -3.70 -34.90 -11.44
N GLY A 246 -4.68 -35.55 -12.03
CA GLY A 246 -5.62 -34.99 -12.99
C GLY A 246 -7.03 -35.05 -12.40
N TYR A 247 -7.33 -34.23 -11.37
CA TYR A 247 -8.73 -34.13 -10.93
C TYR A 247 -9.55 -33.58 -12.11
N LYS A 248 -10.32 -34.47 -12.73
CA LYS A 248 -11.41 -34.09 -13.62
C LYS A 248 -12.61 -33.79 -12.72
N GLU A 249 -13.01 -32.53 -12.67
CA GLU A 249 -14.26 -32.17 -12.01
C GLU A 249 -15.38 -33.06 -12.59
N LYS A 250 -15.95 -33.95 -11.76
CA LYS A 250 -17.14 -34.71 -12.16
C LYS A 250 -18.24 -33.68 -12.39
N LYS A 251 -18.77 -33.60 -13.61
CA LYS A 251 -20.01 -32.91 -13.86
C LYS A 251 -21.03 -33.42 -12.82
N ARG A 252 -21.47 -32.55 -11.91
CA ARG A 252 -22.59 -32.86 -11.05
C ARG A 252 -23.79 -33.04 -11.98
N GLU A 253 -24.33 -34.21 -12.03
CA GLU A 253 -25.63 -34.44 -12.65
C GLU A 253 -26.60 -33.48 -11.98
N GLY A 254 -27.36 -32.73 -12.77
CA GLY A 254 -28.33 -31.79 -12.24
C GLY A 254 -29.33 -32.58 -11.38
N VAL A 255 -29.68 -32.04 -10.23
CA VAL A 255 -30.72 -32.58 -9.38
C VAL A 255 -31.99 -32.72 -10.21
N ASP A 256 -32.52 -33.92 -10.36
CA ASP A 256 -33.80 -34.15 -11.04
C ASP A 256 -34.92 -33.49 -10.24
N THR A 257 -35.41 -32.37 -10.75
CA THR A 257 -36.51 -31.61 -10.15
C THR A 257 -37.90 -32.02 -10.68
N SER A 258 -37.97 -33.10 -11.49
CA SER A 258 -39.24 -33.56 -12.11
C SER A 258 -40.32 -33.94 -11.10
N ARG A 259 -39.96 -34.22 -9.85
CA ARG A 259 -40.90 -34.55 -8.74
C ARG A 259 -41.55 -33.31 -8.09
N PHE A 260 -41.18 -32.11 -8.47
CA PHE A 260 -41.70 -30.88 -7.89
C PHE A 260 -42.51 -30.05 -8.90
N LYS A 261 -43.07 -30.70 -9.91
CA LYS A 261 -44.07 -30.14 -10.79
C LYS A 261 -45.46 -30.61 -10.41
#